data_d0d16fba430b67e9535548c217fd28bd
#
_entry.id   d0d16fba430b67e9535548c217fd28bd
#
_cell.length_a   1.000
_cell.length_b   1.000
_cell.length_c   1.000
_cell.angle_alpha   90.00
_cell.angle_beta   90.00
_cell.angle_gamma   90.00
#
_symmetry.space_group_name_H-M   'P 1'
#
loop_
_entity.id
_entity.type
_entity.pdbx_description
1 polymer ?
#
loop_
_entity_poly.entity_id
_entity_poly.type
_entity_poly.pdbx_seq_one_letter_code
_entity_poly.pdbx_strand_id
1 'polypeptide(L)'
;MAVVIFISVLWQVCVVAGDYWLSYETSGEFQPSLLIQVYVIIAAASVVLVAVRLFLVAFISLQTANRFFKQILHSILHAPMSFFDTTPSGRILTRASSDQMTVDLMLPFLFWMILSMYISMICVVVVTCQVAWPSVIAIIPLVILNLWYRGYYLSTSRELTRLESITKAPVINHFSETVQGVITIRCFRKGDSFFQENLNRLNSSLKMDFHNNGANEWLGFRLEVMGSFALCITALLMVTLPRNFIKQEFVGLSLSYGLSLNAVFFYTIWMSCIIENRMVSVERIKQFTNIPSETEWRIKDCLPDANWPTKGDINIIDLKVRYRHNTPLVLKGITISILGGEKVGVVGRTGSGKSTLIQAFFRMVEPSEGKIVIDGVDICTLGLHDLRSRFGIIPQEPVLFEGTIRSNIDPLEKYSDEEIWQVFNQQQV
;
A
#
# COMPACT_ATOMS: atom_id res chain seq x y z
N MET A 1 -6.76 18.32 -2.78
CA MET A 1 -5.98 18.20 -4.05
C MET A 1 -6.06 19.47 -4.91
N ALA A 2 -7.24 20.01 -5.24
CA ALA A 2 -7.34 21.22 -6.08
C ALA A 2 -6.51 22.41 -5.54
N VAL A 3 -6.55 22.66 -4.23
CA VAL A 3 -5.76 23.73 -3.59
C VAL A 3 -4.24 23.48 -3.74
N VAL A 4 -3.77 22.25 -3.62
CA VAL A 4 -2.34 21.90 -3.79
C VAL A 4 -1.90 22.15 -5.24
N ILE A 5 -2.73 21.79 -6.23
CA ILE A 5 -2.48 22.06 -7.65
C ILE A 5 -2.40 23.57 -7.89
N PHE A 6 -3.36 24.32 -7.37
CA PHE A 6 -3.40 25.77 -7.52
C PHE A 6 -2.14 26.44 -6.95
N ILE A 7 -1.74 26.07 -5.72
CA ILE A 7 -0.51 26.61 -5.10
C ILE A 7 0.73 26.19 -5.89
N SER A 8 0.77 24.98 -6.45
CA SER A 8 1.89 24.54 -7.30
C SER A 8 2.00 25.34 -8.59
N VAL A 9 0.88 25.65 -9.22
CA VAL A 9 0.85 26.51 -10.41
C VAL A 9 1.27 27.93 -10.04
N LEU A 10 0.76 28.49 -8.94
CA LEU A 10 1.12 29.83 -8.48
C LEU A 10 2.63 29.95 -8.17
N TRP A 11 3.17 28.91 -7.50
CA TRP A 11 4.61 28.83 -7.26
C TRP A 11 5.41 28.84 -8.57
N GLN A 12 5.02 28.04 -9.56
CA GLN A 12 5.70 27.96 -10.84
C GLN A 12 5.61 29.31 -11.61
N VAL A 13 4.47 29.98 -11.52
CA VAL A 13 4.31 31.35 -12.09
C VAL A 13 5.25 32.32 -11.42
N CYS A 14 5.42 32.28 -10.10
CA CYS A 14 6.38 33.11 -9.39
C CYS A 14 7.82 32.87 -9.87
N VAL A 15 8.22 31.59 -10.04
CA VAL A 15 9.56 31.24 -10.55
C VAL A 15 9.77 31.81 -11.93
N VAL A 16 8.84 31.57 -12.86
CA VAL A 16 8.92 32.08 -14.25
C VAL A 16 8.91 33.59 -14.28
N ALA A 17 8.10 34.25 -13.45
CA ALA A 17 8.06 35.70 -13.34
C ALA A 17 9.42 36.27 -12.86
N GLY A 18 10.10 35.60 -11.94
CA GLY A 18 11.44 35.98 -11.49
C GLY A 18 12.47 35.87 -12.60
N ASP A 19 12.43 34.81 -13.40
CA ASP A 19 13.34 34.61 -14.54
C ASP A 19 13.10 35.65 -15.67
N TYR A 20 11.83 35.95 -15.96
CA TYR A 20 11.49 37.03 -16.91
C TYR A 20 11.90 38.41 -16.41
N TRP A 21 11.70 38.68 -15.12
CA TRP A 21 12.12 39.93 -14.51
C TRP A 21 13.62 40.13 -14.61
N LEU A 22 14.40 39.09 -14.31
CA LEU A 22 15.86 39.14 -14.43
C LEU A 22 16.32 39.34 -15.89
N SER A 23 15.66 38.62 -16.83
CA SER A 23 15.99 38.73 -18.27
C SER A 23 15.66 40.10 -18.86
N TYR A 24 14.53 40.70 -18.44
CA TYR A 24 14.09 42.00 -18.95
C TYR A 24 15.06 43.14 -18.59
N GLU A 25 15.68 43.07 -17.43
CA GLU A 25 16.52 44.14 -16.94
C GLU A 25 17.99 44.06 -17.37
N THR A 26 18.43 42.93 -17.92
CA THR A 26 19.73 42.90 -18.62
C THR A 26 19.75 43.87 -19.81
N SER A 27 18.60 44.44 -20.19
CA SER A 27 18.50 45.53 -21.22
C SER A 27 18.85 46.94 -20.72
N GLY A 28 19.07 47.16 -19.43
CA GLY A 28 19.68 48.36 -18.88
C GLY A 28 18.77 49.55 -18.55
N GLU A 29 17.47 49.39 -18.43
CA GLU A 29 16.50 50.50 -18.21
C GLU A 29 16.24 50.87 -16.73
N PHE A 30 16.64 50.05 -15.74
CA PHE A 30 16.30 50.30 -14.33
C PHE A 30 17.50 50.39 -13.39
N GLN A 31 17.28 50.95 -12.17
CA GLN A 31 18.31 50.99 -11.14
C GLN A 31 18.55 49.60 -10.55
N PRO A 32 19.82 49.17 -10.38
CA PRO A 32 20.15 47.84 -9.84
C PRO A 32 19.53 47.52 -8.47
N SER A 33 19.26 48.54 -7.65
CA SER A 33 18.65 48.38 -6.34
C SER A 33 17.18 47.94 -6.41
N LEU A 34 16.42 48.45 -7.36
CA LEU A 34 15.01 48.12 -7.56
C LEU A 34 14.86 46.66 -8.10
N LEU A 35 15.77 46.28 -9.00
CA LEU A 35 15.85 44.92 -9.53
C LEU A 35 15.97 43.91 -8.42
N ILE A 36 16.97 44.09 -7.57
CA ILE A 36 17.24 43.15 -6.46
C ILE A 36 16.07 43.11 -5.49
N GLN A 37 15.45 44.24 -5.17
CA GLN A 37 14.30 44.27 -4.25
C GLN A 37 13.11 43.48 -4.78
N VAL A 38 12.73 43.67 -6.05
CA VAL A 38 11.60 42.94 -6.65
C VAL A 38 11.89 41.43 -6.74
N TYR A 39 13.12 41.07 -7.16
CA TYR A 39 13.54 39.68 -7.24
C TYR A 39 13.48 39.00 -5.86
N VAL A 40 13.96 39.68 -4.80
CA VAL A 40 13.90 39.15 -3.42
C VAL A 40 12.46 38.95 -2.94
N ILE A 41 11.55 39.86 -3.28
CA ILE A 41 10.12 39.74 -2.94
C ILE A 41 9.51 38.52 -3.64
N ILE A 42 9.77 38.34 -4.95
CA ILE A 42 9.29 37.17 -5.71
C ILE A 42 9.86 35.86 -5.13
N ALA A 43 11.17 35.85 -4.83
CA ALA A 43 11.83 34.72 -4.23
C ALA A 43 11.24 34.36 -2.85
N ALA A 44 11.03 35.38 -1.99
CA ALA A 44 10.40 35.17 -0.69
C ALA A 44 8.97 34.62 -0.81
N ALA A 45 8.18 35.16 -1.74
CA ALA A 45 6.83 34.64 -2.01
C ALA A 45 6.87 33.19 -2.48
N SER A 46 7.81 32.83 -3.35
CA SER A 46 7.97 31.43 -3.83
C SER A 46 8.32 30.46 -2.69
N VAL A 47 9.19 30.87 -1.75
CA VAL A 47 9.54 30.07 -0.57
C VAL A 47 8.32 29.84 0.33
N VAL A 48 7.52 30.87 0.59
CA VAL A 48 6.28 30.74 1.38
C VAL A 48 5.29 29.79 0.70
N LEU A 49 5.09 29.90 -0.61
CA LEU A 49 4.21 29.01 -1.37
C LEU A 49 4.68 27.54 -1.30
N VAL A 50 5.98 27.29 -1.40
CA VAL A 50 6.55 25.94 -1.22
C VAL A 50 6.29 25.40 0.17
N ALA A 51 6.52 26.19 1.22
CA ALA A 51 6.31 25.78 2.61
C ALA A 51 4.83 25.42 2.87
N VAL A 52 3.90 26.29 2.44
CA VAL A 52 2.45 26.04 2.57
C VAL A 52 2.04 24.77 1.81
N ARG A 53 2.55 24.61 0.59
CA ARG A 53 2.26 23.42 -0.23
C ARG A 53 2.74 22.13 0.44
N LEU A 54 4.00 22.10 0.93
CA LEU A 54 4.56 20.93 1.61
C LEU A 54 3.75 20.56 2.84
N PHE A 55 3.36 21.54 3.64
CA PHE A 55 2.52 21.33 4.81
C PHE A 55 1.16 20.73 4.44
N LEU A 56 0.50 21.26 3.41
CA LEU A 56 -0.79 20.73 2.93
C LEU A 56 -0.68 19.31 2.41
N VAL A 57 0.39 19.00 1.65
CA VAL A 57 0.63 17.64 1.15
C VAL A 57 0.85 16.67 2.31
N ALA A 58 1.68 17.03 3.30
CA ALA A 58 1.92 16.20 4.48
C ALA A 58 0.61 15.95 5.27
N PHE A 59 -0.18 16.99 5.48
CA PHE A 59 -1.45 16.88 6.21
C PHE A 59 -2.46 15.96 5.51
N ILE A 60 -2.65 16.14 4.18
CA ILE A 60 -3.56 15.29 3.40
C ILE A 60 -3.06 13.84 3.39
N SER A 61 -1.74 13.63 3.29
CA SER A 61 -1.12 12.31 3.30
C SER A 61 -1.39 11.57 4.59
N LEU A 62 -1.13 12.22 5.74
CA LEU A 62 -1.38 11.64 7.06
C LEU A 62 -2.85 11.28 7.27
N GLN A 63 -3.78 12.13 6.82
CA GLN A 63 -5.21 11.82 6.90
C GLN A 63 -5.58 10.60 6.04
N THR A 64 -5.04 10.54 4.83
CA THR A 64 -5.29 9.43 3.89
C THR A 64 -4.72 8.13 4.43
N ALA A 65 -3.48 8.15 4.90
CA ALA A 65 -2.79 7.02 5.51
C ALA A 65 -3.57 6.45 6.71
N ASN A 66 -3.96 7.32 7.65
CA ASN A 66 -4.75 6.93 8.82
C ASN A 66 -6.11 6.31 8.42
N ARG A 67 -6.75 6.85 7.38
CA ARG A 67 -8.02 6.30 6.87
C ARG A 67 -7.84 4.90 6.30
N PHE A 68 -6.82 4.69 5.46
CA PHE A 68 -6.54 3.37 4.89
C PHE A 68 -6.17 2.36 5.97
N PHE A 69 -5.30 2.73 6.91
CA PHE A 69 -4.91 1.85 8.00
C PHE A 69 -6.11 1.42 8.85
N LYS A 70 -6.98 2.37 9.23
CA LYS A 70 -8.20 2.05 9.98
C LYS A 70 -9.14 1.13 9.19
N GLN A 71 -9.27 1.34 7.88
CA GLN A 71 -10.09 0.48 7.03
C GLN A 71 -9.53 -0.93 6.92
N ILE A 72 -8.21 -1.09 6.74
CA ILE A 72 -7.56 -2.40 6.72
C ILE A 72 -7.76 -3.12 8.04
N LEU A 73 -7.46 -2.44 9.15
CA LEU A 73 -7.58 -3.02 10.49
C LEU A 73 -9.02 -3.45 10.77
N HIS A 74 -9.98 -2.60 10.44
CA HIS A 74 -11.40 -2.93 10.60
C HIS A 74 -11.79 -4.16 9.74
N SER A 75 -11.39 -4.20 8.46
CA SER A 75 -11.69 -5.33 7.58
C SER A 75 -11.03 -6.62 8.03
N ILE A 76 -9.80 -6.58 8.54
CA ILE A 76 -9.10 -7.77 9.05
C ILE A 76 -9.78 -8.28 10.33
N LEU A 77 -10.13 -7.41 11.27
CA LEU A 77 -10.79 -7.80 12.53
C LEU A 77 -12.19 -8.37 12.33
N HIS A 78 -12.86 -8.01 11.24
CA HIS A 78 -14.19 -8.51 10.89
C HIS A 78 -14.15 -9.61 9.82
N ALA A 79 -12.96 -10.05 9.40
CA ALA A 79 -12.81 -11.06 8.37
C ALA A 79 -13.26 -12.46 8.89
N PRO A 80 -13.92 -13.27 8.06
CA PRO A 80 -14.30 -14.62 8.44
C PRO A 80 -13.08 -15.51 8.62
N MET A 81 -13.19 -16.56 9.42
CA MET A 81 -12.08 -17.49 9.70
C MET A 81 -11.52 -18.12 8.43
N SER A 82 -12.34 -18.37 7.43
CA SER A 82 -11.93 -18.88 6.12
C SER A 82 -10.90 -17.98 5.40
N PHE A 83 -10.87 -16.70 5.69
CA PHE A 83 -9.83 -15.79 5.19
C PHE A 83 -8.47 -16.08 5.81
N PHE A 84 -8.42 -16.29 7.14
CA PHE A 84 -7.18 -16.60 7.85
C PHE A 84 -6.63 -17.97 7.48
N ASP A 85 -7.51 -18.95 7.27
CA ASP A 85 -7.13 -20.29 6.82
C ASP A 85 -6.52 -20.30 5.40
N THR A 86 -6.90 -19.33 4.55
CA THR A 86 -6.43 -19.25 3.15
C THR A 86 -5.28 -18.29 2.93
N THR A 87 -5.11 -17.35 3.86
CA THR A 87 -4.14 -16.27 3.69
C THR A 87 -3.03 -16.40 4.73
N PRO A 88 -1.79 -16.71 4.35
CA PRO A 88 -0.68 -16.79 5.28
C PRO A 88 -0.51 -15.48 6.06
N SER A 89 -0.23 -15.59 7.36
CA SER A 89 -0.03 -14.45 8.27
C SER A 89 1.03 -13.48 7.78
N GLY A 90 2.12 -13.98 7.16
CA GLY A 90 3.17 -13.17 6.56
C GLY A 90 2.65 -12.28 5.41
N ARG A 91 1.64 -12.72 4.65
CA ARG A 91 1.00 -11.89 3.62
C ARG A 91 0.20 -10.75 4.24
N ILE A 92 -0.57 -11.03 5.29
CA ILE A 92 -1.33 -10.01 6.03
C ILE A 92 -0.38 -8.96 6.60
N LEU A 93 0.69 -9.41 7.26
CA LEU A 93 1.70 -8.52 7.84
C LEU A 93 2.41 -7.67 6.79
N THR A 94 2.75 -8.23 5.62
CA THR A 94 3.36 -7.47 4.52
C THR A 94 2.43 -6.36 4.01
N ARG A 95 1.10 -6.61 3.95
CA ARG A 95 0.12 -5.57 3.55
C ARG A 95 0.01 -4.47 4.59
N ALA A 96 -0.07 -4.85 5.87
CA ALA A 96 -0.22 -3.90 6.97
C ALA A 96 1.08 -3.11 7.28
N SER A 97 2.25 -3.57 6.84
CA SER A 97 3.54 -2.91 7.06
C SER A 97 4.13 -2.30 5.79
N SER A 98 4.67 -3.13 4.89
CA SER A 98 5.44 -2.70 3.71
C SER A 98 4.58 -1.96 2.67
N ASP A 99 3.40 -2.50 2.34
CA ASP A 99 2.50 -1.83 1.38
C ASP A 99 1.92 -0.55 2.01
N GLN A 100 1.58 -0.59 3.31
CA GLN A 100 1.12 0.59 4.04
C GLN A 100 2.20 1.69 4.09
N MET A 101 3.45 1.35 4.38
CA MET A 101 4.57 2.30 4.36
C MET A 101 4.75 2.95 2.97
N THR A 102 4.51 2.20 1.90
CA THR A 102 4.53 2.74 0.54
C THR A 102 3.45 3.81 0.34
N VAL A 103 2.24 3.57 0.87
CA VAL A 103 1.12 4.52 0.79
C VAL A 103 1.32 5.72 1.71
N ASP A 104 1.89 5.52 2.89
CA ASP A 104 2.07 6.57 3.90
C ASP A 104 3.16 7.57 3.53
N LEU A 105 4.30 7.08 3.03
CA LEU A 105 5.49 7.89 2.82
C LEU A 105 5.86 8.06 1.33
N MET A 106 5.92 6.97 0.57
CA MET A 106 6.46 7.04 -0.79
C MET A 106 5.47 7.66 -1.78
N LEU A 107 4.23 7.20 -1.81
CA LEU A 107 3.24 7.68 -2.78
C LEU A 107 2.95 9.18 -2.67
N PRO A 108 2.73 9.77 -1.48
CA PRO A 108 2.51 11.20 -1.38
C PRO A 108 3.67 12.03 -1.90
N PHE A 109 4.90 11.61 -1.57
CA PHE A 109 6.12 12.25 -2.06
C PHE A 109 6.23 12.16 -3.58
N LEU A 110 6.01 10.97 -4.15
CA LEU A 110 6.05 10.75 -5.59
C LEU A 110 4.96 11.52 -6.34
N PHE A 111 3.73 11.54 -5.81
CA PHE A 111 2.63 12.30 -6.39
C PHE A 111 2.92 13.80 -6.42
N TRP A 112 3.49 14.31 -5.35
CA TRP A 112 3.90 15.71 -5.32
C TRP A 112 5.02 16.00 -6.31
N MET A 113 6.06 15.17 -6.36
CA MET A 113 7.16 15.33 -7.31
C MET A 113 6.66 15.35 -8.75
N ILE A 114 5.85 14.35 -9.13
CA ILE A 114 5.36 14.24 -10.50
C ILE A 114 4.45 15.41 -10.89
N LEU A 115 3.59 15.86 -9.98
CA LEU A 115 2.76 17.04 -10.21
C LEU A 115 3.61 18.27 -10.50
N SER A 116 4.64 18.51 -9.70
CA SER A 116 5.58 19.61 -9.89
C SER A 116 6.32 19.49 -11.23
N MET A 117 6.76 18.28 -11.60
CA MET A 117 7.45 18.02 -12.86
C MET A 117 6.56 18.25 -14.09
N TYR A 118 5.29 17.83 -14.06
CA TYR A 118 4.35 18.11 -15.15
C TYR A 118 4.08 19.61 -15.30
N ILE A 119 3.90 20.33 -14.20
CA ILE A 119 3.71 21.79 -14.23
C ILE A 119 4.96 22.48 -14.79
N SER A 120 6.16 22.10 -14.32
CA SER A 120 7.43 22.62 -14.86
C SER A 120 7.60 22.29 -16.32
N MET A 121 7.28 21.07 -16.76
CA MET A 121 7.35 20.67 -18.17
C MET A 121 6.48 21.57 -19.07
N ILE A 122 5.24 21.82 -18.66
CA ILE A 122 4.33 22.69 -19.38
C ILE A 122 4.91 24.12 -19.44
N CYS A 123 5.41 24.64 -18.31
CA CYS A 123 6.00 25.97 -18.26
C CYS A 123 7.24 26.10 -19.14
N VAL A 124 8.15 25.13 -19.10
CA VAL A 124 9.36 25.12 -19.94
C VAL A 124 8.98 25.14 -21.42
N VAL A 125 8.03 24.32 -21.84
CA VAL A 125 7.54 24.29 -23.22
C VAL A 125 6.91 25.64 -23.60
N VAL A 126 6.05 26.21 -22.75
CA VAL A 126 5.39 27.49 -23.02
C VAL A 126 6.41 28.63 -23.16
N VAL A 127 7.37 28.74 -22.22
CA VAL A 127 8.40 29.79 -22.27
C VAL A 127 9.28 29.65 -23.52
N THR A 128 9.73 28.42 -23.82
CA THR A 128 10.55 28.19 -25.04
C THR A 128 9.78 28.52 -26.31
N CYS A 129 8.49 28.19 -26.37
CA CYS A 129 7.65 28.53 -27.53
C CYS A 129 7.33 30.02 -27.64
N GLN A 130 7.20 30.74 -26.53
CA GLN A 130 6.97 32.21 -26.56
C GLN A 130 8.19 32.99 -27.06
N VAL A 131 9.39 32.56 -26.62
CA VAL A 131 10.64 33.27 -26.98
C VAL A 131 11.09 32.89 -28.38
N ALA A 132 10.98 31.62 -28.76
CA ALA A 132 11.38 31.12 -30.07
C ALA A 132 10.20 30.34 -30.71
N TRP A 133 9.17 31.07 -31.17
CA TRP A 133 7.96 30.43 -31.70
C TRP A 133 8.21 29.41 -32.83
N PRO A 134 9.25 29.50 -33.69
CA PRO A 134 9.53 28.47 -34.69
C PRO A 134 9.99 27.14 -34.07
N SER A 135 10.49 27.12 -32.82
CA SER A 135 10.88 25.88 -32.14
C SER A 135 9.68 24.96 -31.83
N VAL A 136 8.46 25.49 -31.86
CA VAL A 136 7.20 24.70 -31.73
C VAL A 136 7.16 23.56 -32.74
N ILE A 137 7.64 23.79 -33.99
CA ILE A 137 7.67 22.79 -35.05
C ILE A 137 8.53 21.59 -34.67
N ALA A 138 9.61 21.81 -33.91
CA ALA A 138 10.48 20.73 -33.43
C ALA A 138 9.97 20.10 -32.13
N ILE A 139 9.41 20.88 -31.20
CA ILE A 139 8.99 20.43 -29.87
C ILE A 139 7.76 19.55 -29.96
N ILE A 140 6.77 19.86 -30.81
CA ILE A 140 5.53 19.03 -30.90
C ILE A 140 5.83 17.58 -31.33
N PRO A 141 6.56 17.29 -32.41
CA PRO A 141 6.92 15.90 -32.76
C PRO A 141 7.70 15.20 -31.64
N LEU A 142 8.57 15.92 -30.93
CA LEU A 142 9.35 15.37 -29.84
C LEU A 142 8.47 14.99 -28.64
N VAL A 143 7.49 15.80 -28.29
CA VAL A 143 6.52 15.49 -27.23
C VAL A 143 5.72 14.24 -27.60
N ILE A 144 5.24 14.14 -28.84
CA ILE A 144 4.49 12.97 -29.33
C ILE A 144 5.37 11.73 -29.25
N LEU A 145 6.62 11.80 -29.70
CA LEU A 145 7.56 10.70 -29.67
C LEU A 145 7.92 10.28 -28.25
N ASN A 146 8.06 11.24 -27.32
CA ASN A 146 8.27 10.97 -25.90
C ASN A 146 7.09 10.19 -25.29
N LEU A 147 5.85 10.60 -25.57
CA LEU A 147 4.65 9.91 -25.11
C LEU A 147 4.56 8.49 -25.66
N TRP A 148 4.97 8.29 -26.92
CA TRP A 148 5.04 6.97 -27.54
C TRP A 148 6.09 6.07 -26.87
N TYR A 149 7.31 6.55 -26.63
CA TYR A 149 8.35 5.83 -25.90
C TYR A 149 7.92 5.47 -24.50
N ARG A 150 7.23 6.37 -23.79
CA ARG A 150 6.65 6.08 -22.48
C ARG A 150 5.68 4.91 -22.54
N GLY A 151 4.74 4.92 -23.48
CA GLY A 151 3.76 3.83 -23.64
C GLY A 151 4.43 2.49 -23.95
N TYR A 152 5.42 2.48 -24.81
CA TYR A 152 6.20 1.30 -25.16
C TYR A 152 6.99 0.75 -23.96
N TYR A 153 7.69 1.60 -23.25
CA TYR A 153 8.48 1.22 -22.08
C TYR A 153 7.62 0.70 -20.93
N LEU A 154 6.47 1.31 -20.69
CA LEU A 154 5.64 1.02 -19.52
C LEU A 154 5.12 -0.42 -19.51
N SER A 155 4.72 -0.96 -20.64
CA SER A 155 4.27 -2.35 -20.79
C SER A 155 5.40 -3.33 -20.45
N THR A 156 6.61 -3.06 -20.94
CA THR A 156 7.80 -3.87 -20.70
C THR A 156 8.27 -3.77 -19.24
N SER A 157 8.29 -2.55 -18.67
CA SER A 157 8.71 -2.32 -17.28
C SER A 157 7.82 -3.06 -16.27
N ARG A 158 6.50 -3.11 -16.50
CA ARG A 158 5.57 -3.87 -15.64
C ARG A 158 5.90 -5.36 -15.63
N GLU A 159 6.14 -5.95 -16.79
CA GLU A 159 6.51 -7.38 -16.87
C GLU A 159 7.87 -7.65 -16.25
N LEU A 160 8.87 -6.81 -16.48
CA LEU A 160 10.19 -6.96 -15.89
C LEU A 160 10.13 -6.86 -14.36
N THR A 161 9.38 -5.89 -13.81
CA THR A 161 9.18 -5.75 -12.36
C THR A 161 8.43 -6.95 -11.76
N ARG A 162 7.48 -7.53 -12.52
CA ARG A 162 6.77 -8.75 -12.11
C ARG A 162 7.72 -9.95 -12.06
N LEU A 163 8.53 -10.14 -13.11
CA LEU A 163 9.51 -11.22 -13.20
C LEU A 163 10.61 -11.09 -12.13
N GLU A 164 11.09 -9.89 -11.89
CA GLU A 164 12.03 -9.60 -10.78
C GLU A 164 11.44 -10.05 -9.43
N SER A 165 10.19 -9.69 -9.15
CA SER A 165 9.52 -10.11 -7.92
C SER A 165 9.36 -11.63 -7.80
N ILE A 166 9.05 -12.31 -8.93
CA ILE A 166 8.91 -13.77 -8.97
C ILE A 166 10.26 -14.46 -8.76
N THR A 167 11.33 -13.96 -9.36
CA THR A 167 12.68 -14.56 -9.23
C THR A 167 13.32 -14.27 -7.87
N LYS A 168 12.94 -13.20 -7.19
CA LYS A 168 13.41 -12.85 -5.85
C LYS A 168 12.82 -13.74 -4.74
N ALA A 169 11.58 -14.18 -4.90
CA ALA A 169 10.92 -15.01 -3.90
C ALA A 169 11.65 -16.33 -3.59
N PRO A 170 12.14 -17.13 -4.56
CA PRO A 170 12.92 -18.33 -4.28
C PRO A 170 14.22 -18.09 -3.49
N VAL A 171 14.86 -16.93 -3.68
CA VAL A 171 16.06 -16.55 -2.93
C VAL A 171 15.74 -16.37 -1.44
N ILE A 172 14.68 -15.61 -1.15
CA ILE A 172 14.23 -15.35 0.22
C ILE A 172 13.75 -16.63 0.89
N ASN A 173 12.98 -17.46 0.19
CA ASN A 173 12.48 -18.73 0.72
C ASN A 173 13.63 -19.69 1.08
N HIS A 174 14.61 -19.86 0.18
CA HIS A 174 15.76 -20.72 0.44
C HIS A 174 16.63 -20.18 1.59
N PHE A 175 16.76 -18.87 1.73
CA PHE A 175 17.42 -18.26 2.86
C PHE A 175 16.67 -18.56 4.17
N SER A 176 15.36 -18.44 4.19
CA SER A 176 14.51 -18.79 5.33
C SER A 176 14.62 -20.26 5.70
N GLU A 177 14.58 -21.17 4.71
CA GLU A 177 14.79 -22.61 4.92
C GLU A 177 16.19 -22.90 5.50
N THR A 178 17.23 -22.21 5.01
CA THR A 178 18.61 -22.34 5.50
C THR A 178 18.71 -21.92 6.96
N VAL A 179 18.07 -20.82 7.37
CA VAL A 179 18.06 -20.35 8.75
C VAL A 179 17.32 -21.32 9.66
N GLN A 180 16.14 -21.79 9.24
CA GLN A 180 15.33 -22.74 10.02
C GLN A 180 16.00 -24.12 10.13
N GLY A 181 16.66 -24.58 9.06
CA GLY A 181 17.31 -25.87 8.96
C GLY A 181 18.79 -25.88 9.33
N VAL A 182 19.35 -24.79 9.92
CA VAL A 182 20.78 -24.60 10.12
C VAL A 182 21.44 -25.77 10.91
N ILE A 183 20.76 -26.31 11.90
CA ILE A 183 21.24 -27.44 12.69
C ILE A 183 21.40 -28.68 11.81
N THR A 184 20.38 -29.00 11.05
CA THR A 184 20.38 -30.14 10.10
C THR A 184 21.46 -30.00 9.05
N ILE A 185 21.59 -28.83 8.43
CA ILE A 185 22.59 -28.52 7.40
C ILE A 185 24.00 -28.73 7.95
N ARG A 186 24.27 -28.26 9.18
CA ARG A 186 25.56 -28.42 9.86
C ARG A 186 25.85 -29.88 10.20
N CYS A 187 24.87 -30.61 10.75
CA CYS A 187 25.02 -32.05 11.08
C CYS A 187 25.33 -32.89 9.84
N PHE A 188 24.69 -32.60 8.71
CA PHE A 188 24.95 -33.30 7.44
C PHE A 188 26.11 -32.73 6.62
N ARG A 189 26.78 -31.69 7.11
CA ARG A 189 27.92 -31.01 6.42
C ARG A 189 27.58 -30.55 5.01
N LYS A 190 26.34 -30.08 4.78
CA LYS A 190 25.83 -29.63 3.48
C LYS A 190 25.87 -28.11 3.25
N GLY A 191 26.65 -27.38 4.07
CA GLY A 191 26.75 -25.92 3.98
C GLY A 191 27.11 -25.42 2.60
N ASP A 192 28.15 -26.01 1.96
CA ASP A 192 28.60 -25.61 0.62
C ASP A 192 27.52 -25.85 -0.45
N SER A 193 26.79 -26.96 -0.36
CA SER A 193 25.70 -27.25 -1.29
C SER A 193 24.56 -26.22 -1.20
N PHE A 194 24.19 -25.86 0.02
CA PHE A 194 23.15 -24.81 0.25
C PHE A 194 23.62 -23.42 -0.21
N PHE A 195 24.91 -23.13 -0.01
CA PHE A 195 25.51 -21.88 -0.46
C PHE A 195 25.49 -21.78 -1.99
N GLN A 196 25.94 -22.83 -2.71
CA GLN A 196 25.94 -22.85 -4.17
C GLN A 196 24.53 -22.78 -4.76
N GLU A 197 23.57 -23.46 -4.15
CA GLU A 197 22.16 -23.38 -4.58
C GLU A 197 21.61 -21.96 -4.40
N ASN A 198 21.93 -21.30 -3.26
CA ASN A 198 21.49 -19.92 -3.06
C ASN A 198 22.14 -18.96 -4.06
N LEU A 199 23.41 -19.14 -4.40
CA LEU A 199 24.09 -18.37 -5.45
C LEU A 199 23.43 -18.56 -6.82
N ASN A 200 23.04 -19.78 -7.18
CA ASN A 200 22.33 -20.04 -8.45
C ASN A 200 20.99 -19.31 -8.52
N ARG A 201 20.22 -19.34 -7.42
CA ARG A 201 18.95 -18.62 -7.31
C ARG A 201 19.16 -17.10 -7.34
N LEU A 202 20.18 -16.61 -6.64
CA LEU A 202 20.56 -15.19 -6.64
C LEU A 202 20.96 -14.72 -8.03
N ASN A 203 21.77 -15.50 -8.76
CA ASN A 203 22.18 -15.19 -10.12
C ASN A 203 20.98 -15.09 -11.07
N SER A 204 19.96 -15.93 -10.88
CA SER A 204 18.73 -15.87 -11.67
C SER A 204 17.93 -14.58 -11.36
N SER A 205 17.88 -14.16 -10.10
CA SER A 205 17.26 -12.90 -9.71
C SER A 205 18.04 -11.68 -10.24
N LEU A 206 19.37 -11.69 -10.12
CA LEU A 206 20.22 -10.60 -10.60
C LEU A 206 20.17 -10.42 -12.12
N LYS A 207 19.94 -11.49 -12.90
CA LYS A 207 19.72 -11.37 -14.35
C LYS A 207 18.46 -10.56 -14.65
N MET A 208 17.36 -10.77 -13.92
CA MET A 208 16.14 -9.97 -14.10
C MET A 208 16.31 -8.53 -13.64
N ASP A 209 17.02 -8.32 -12.53
CA ASP A 209 17.39 -6.99 -12.02
C ASP A 209 18.21 -6.22 -13.07
N PHE A 210 19.20 -6.88 -13.68
CA PHE A 210 20.01 -6.30 -14.74
C PHE A 210 19.17 -5.92 -15.97
N HIS A 211 18.23 -6.77 -16.39
CA HIS A 211 17.35 -6.44 -17.52
C HIS A 211 16.41 -5.29 -17.20
N ASN A 212 15.89 -5.21 -15.97
CA ASN A 212 15.04 -4.11 -15.54
C ASN A 212 15.79 -2.79 -15.50
N ASN A 213 17.01 -2.77 -14.94
CA ASN A 213 17.88 -1.61 -14.94
C ASN A 213 18.31 -1.23 -16.36
N GLY A 214 18.68 -2.22 -17.19
CA GLY A 214 19.02 -1.99 -18.59
C GLY A 214 17.88 -1.37 -19.41
N ALA A 215 16.65 -1.76 -19.16
CA ALA A 215 15.47 -1.16 -19.79
C ALA A 215 15.25 0.31 -19.34
N ASN A 216 15.51 0.61 -18.06
CA ASN A 216 15.50 1.98 -17.53
C ASN A 216 16.55 2.86 -18.21
N GLU A 217 17.79 2.38 -18.28
CA GLU A 217 18.89 3.10 -18.93
C GLU A 217 18.64 3.28 -20.44
N TRP A 218 18.06 2.28 -21.09
CA TRP A 218 17.66 2.40 -22.49
C TRP A 218 16.65 3.54 -22.71
N LEU A 219 15.65 3.64 -21.86
CA LEU A 219 14.69 4.75 -21.91
C LEU A 219 15.39 6.09 -21.67
N GLY A 220 16.23 6.17 -20.63
CA GLY A 220 16.99 7.35 -20.27
C GLY A 220 17.82 7.87 -21.44
N PHE A 221 18.60 6.98 -22.06
CA PHE A 221 19.43 7.31 -23.21
C PHE A 221 18.60 7.86 -24.39
N ARG A 222 17.45 7.25 -24.71
CA ARG A 222 16.57 7.72 -25.80
C ARG A 222 16.00 9.09 -25.53
N LEU A 223 15.54 9.34 -24.32
CA LEU A 223 14.98 10.63 -23.92
C LEU A 223 16.06 11.74 -23.93
N GLU A 224 17.27 11.42 -23.46
CA GLU A 224 18.39 12.37 -23.45
C GLU A 224 18.86 12.74 -24.85
N VAL A 225 18.99 11.77 -25.75
CA VAL A 225 19.32 12.01 -27.16
C VAL A 225 18.27 12.91 -27.82
N MET A 226 16.98 12.65 -27.57
CA MET A 226 15.89 13.44 -28.13
C MET A 226 15.90 14.88 -27.57
N GLY A 227 16.13 15.06 -26.28
CA GLY A 227 16.26 16.37 -25.69
C GLY A 227 17.46 17.16 -26.23
N SER A 228 18.58 16.49 -26.44
CA SER A 228 19.77 17.10 -27.06
C SER A 228 19.51 17.52 -28.53
N PHE A 229 18.75 16.73 -29.28
CA PHE A 229 18.29 17.13 -30.61
C PHE A 229 17.37 18.36 -30.57
N ALA A 230 16.43 18.40 -29.62
CA ALA A 230 15.55 19.56 -29.43
C ALA A 230 16.35 20.84 -29.15
N LEU A 231 17.34 20.72 -28.25
CA LEU A 231 18.20 21.84 -27.89
C LEU A 231 19.02 22.31 -29.13
N CYS A 232 19.61 21.38 -29.89
CA CYS A 232 20.37 21.68 -31.08
C CYS A 232 19.52 22.41 -32.14
N ILE A 233 18.31 21.94 -32.41
CA ILE A 233 17.38 22.55 -33.33
C ILE A 233 16.99 23.96 -32.84
N THR A 234 16.67 24.11 -31.55
CA THR A 234 16.32 25.41 -30.97
C THR A 234 17.47 26.42 -31.09
N ALA A 235 18.70 25.99 -30.78
CA ALA A 235 19.89 26.81 -30.90
C ALA A 235 20.16 27.20 -32.34
N LEU A 236 20.06 26.26 -33.31
CA LEU A 236 20.19 26.55 -34.73
C LEU A 236 19.16 27.56 -35.24
N LEU A 237 17.89 27.39 -34.83
CA LEU A 237 16.82 28.33 -35.17
C LEU A 237 17.10 29.74 -34.63
N MET A 238 17.63 29.84 -33.41
CA MET A 238 17.99 31.14 -32.83
C MET A 238 19.13 31.86 -33.57
N VAL A 239 20.07 31.10 -34.11
CA VAL A 239 21.20 31.66 -34.86
C VAL A 239 20.82 32.03 -36.30
N THR A 240 19.97 31.22 -36.96
CA THR A 240 19.61 31.37 -38.37
C THR A 240 18.46 32.32 -38.64
N LEU A 241 17.57 32.53 -37.64
CA LEU A 241 16.41 33.41 -37.81
C LEU A 241 16.81 34.92 -37.79
N PRO A 242 16.15 35.75 -38.61
CA PRO A 242 16.40 37.21 -38.61
C PRO A 242 16.09 37.81 -37.23
N ARG A 243 16.88 38.79 -36.80
CA ARG A 243 16.78 39.50 -35.51
C ARG A 243 15.40 40.11 -35.22
N ASN A 244 14.57 40.30 -36.23
CA ASN A 244 13.21 40.83 -36.08
C ASN A 244 12.22 39.81 -35.42
N PHE A 245 12.56 38.53 -35.41
CA PHE A 245 11.70 37.48 -34.86
C PHE A 245 12.03 37.14 -33.41
N ILE A 246 13.22 37.47 -32.92
CA ILE A 246 13.68 37.08 -31.56
C ILE A 246 14.21 38.35 -30.88
N LYS A 247 13.64 38.68 -29.73
CA LYS A 247 14.15 39.75 -28.88
C LYS A 247 15.44 39.27 -28.21
N GLN A 248 16.52 40.03 -28.36
CA GLN A 248 17.87 39.69 -27.88
C GLN A 248 17.90 39.44 -26.36
N GLU A 249 17.07 40.16 -25.61
CA GLU A 249 16.92 40.06 -24.16
C GLU A 249 16.55 38.64 -23.68
N PHE A 250 15.76 37.92 -24.47
CA PHE A 250 15.24 36.59 -24.09
C PHE A 250 16.02 35.41 -24.69
N VAL A 251 17.07 35.63 -25.45
CA VAL A 251 17.89 34.55 -26.05
C VAL A 251 18.52 33.69 -24.96
N GLY A 252 19.11 34.32 -23.93
CA GLY A 252 19.70 33.63 -22.79
C GLY A 252 18.67 32.84 -22.00
N LEU A 253 17.49 33.39 -21.76
CA LEU A 253 16.37 32.74 -21.11
C LEU A 253 15.93 31.50 -21.88
N SER A 254 15.71 31.60 -23.19
CA SER A 254 15.29 30.48 -24.03
C SER A 254 16.32 29.34 -24.06
N LEU A 255 17.61 29.69 -24.11
CA LEU A 255 18.68 28.69 -24.08
C LEU A 255 18.73 27.94 -22.72
N SER A 256 18.57 28.67 -21.61
CA SER A 256 18.50 28.10 -20.26
C SER A 256 17.31 27.16 -20.09
N TYR A 257 16.12 27.56 -20.56
CA TYR A 257 14.93 26.73 -20.55
C TYR A 257 15.05 25.54 -21.51
N GLY A 258 15.70 25.71 -22.66
CA GLY A 258 16.00 24.63 -23.60
C GLY A 258 16.92 23.57 -22.99
N LEU A 259 17.94 23.95 -22.22
CA LEU A 259 18.80 23.05 -21.47
C LEU A 259 18.01 22.29 -20.37
N SER A 260 17.15 23.01 -19.65
CA SER A 260 16.30 22.41 -18.60
C SER A 260 15.25 21.46 -19.16
N LEU A 261 14.80 21.67 -20.39
CA LEU A 261 13.77 20.87 -21.05
C LEU A 261 14.14 19.37 -21.08
N ASN A 262 15.39 19.05 -21.39
CA ASN A 262 15.86 17.68 -21.44
C ASN A 262 15.70 16.97 -20.07
N ALA A 263 16.24 17.56 -19.01
CA ALA A 263 16.17 17.00 -17.67
C ALA A 263 14.71 16.85 -17.19
N VAL A 264 13.89 17.90 -17.42
CA VAL A 264 12.48 17.89 -16.99
C VAL A 264 11.67 16.80 -17.71
N PHE A 265 11.87 16.59 -19.01
CA PHE A 265 11.21 15.52 -19.76
C PHE A 265 11.62 14.14 -19.24
N PHE A 266 12.92 13.89 -19.08
CA PHE A 266 13.43 12.62 -18.57
C PHE A 266 12.83 12.30 -17.20
N TYR A 267 12.97 13.20 -16.22
CA TYR A 267 12.48 12.98 -14.87
C TYR A 267 10.96 12.84 -14.81
N THR A 268 10.19 13.59 -15.62
CA THR A 268 8.73 13.48 -15.64
C THR A 268 8.27 12.09 -16.09
N ILE A 269 8.87 11.54 -17.14
CA ILE A 269 8.51 10.23 -17.66
C ILE A 269 8.96 9.13 -16.71
N TRP A 270 10.18 9.22 -16.22
CA TRP A 270 10.74 8.25 -15.27
C TRP A 270 9.93 8.17 -13.99
N MET A 271 9.59 9.31 -13.37
CA MET A 271 8.73 9.37 -12.19
C MET A 271 7.31 8.87 -12.45
N SER A 272 6.76 9.10 -13.64
CA SER A 272 5.46 8.54 -14.03
C SER A 272 5.47 7.02 -14.00
N CYS A 273 6.54 6.39 -14.49
CA CYS A 273 6.69 4.94 -14.48
C CYS A 273 6.84 4.38 -13.06
N ILE A 274 7.62 5.07 -12.21
CA ILE A 274 7.78 4.68 -10.80
C ILE A 274 6.44 4.72 -10.08
N ILE A 275 5.67 5.80 -10.20
CA ILE A 275 4.36 5.90 -9.54
C ILE A 275 3.44 4.78 -9.98
N GLU A 276 3.38 4.50 -11.28
CA GLU A 276 2.49 3.45 -11.79
C GLU A 276 2.84 2.07 -11.21
N ASN A 277 4.13 1.76 -11.09
CA ASN A 277 4.57 0.53 -10.43
C ASN A 277 4.22 0.51 -8.92
N ARG A 278 4.31 1.64 -8.23
CA ARG A 278 3.94 1.76 -6.80
C ARG A 278 2.44 1.75 -6.54
N MET A 279 1.61 2.10 -7.52
CA MET A 279 0.15 2.01 -7.41
C MET A 279 -0.35 0.58 -7.16
N VAL A 280 0.42 -0.45 -7.51
CA VAL A 280 0.11 -1.84 -7.18
C VAL A 280 -0.05 -2.06 -5.67
N SER A 281 0.72 -1.35 -4.82
CA SER A 281 0.54 -1.42 -3.36
C SER A 281 -0.81 -0.88 -2.91
N VAL A 282 -1.32 0.17 -3.57
CA VAL A 282 -2.68 0.71 -3.30
C VAL A 282 -3.77 -0.30 -3.68
N GLU A 283 -3.63 -0.96 -4.84
CA GLU A 283 -4.57 -2.01 -5.26
C GLU A 283 -4.62 -3.15 -4.26
N ARG A 284 -3.45 -3.59 -3.79
CA ARG A 284 -3.33 -4.64 -2.77
C ARG A 284 -3.98 -4.23 -1.45
N ILE A 285 -3.74 -3.00 -0.98
CA ILE A 285 -4.39 -2.46 0.21
C ILE A 285 -5.90 -2.41 0.02
N LYS A 286 -6.36 -1.93 -1.14
CA LYS A 286 -7.79 -1.87 -1.46
C LYS A 286 -8.46 -3.25 -1.49
N GLN A 287 -7.76 -4.29 -1.93
CA GLN A 287 -8.26 -5.67 -1.83
C GLN A 287 -8.49 -6.09 -0.37
N PHE A 288 -7.61 -5.67 0.54
CA PHE A 288 -7.73 -5.95 1.97
C PHE A 288 -8.76 -5.08 2.69
N THR A 289 -9.11 -3.91 2.17
CA THR A 289 -10.24 -3.12 2.70
C THR A 289 -11.60 -3.65 2.26
N ASN A 290 -11.65 -4.52 1.25
CA ASN A 290 -12.88 -5.09 0.69
C ASN A 290 -13.06 -6.58 1.03
N ILE A 291 -12.41 -7.07 2.10
CA ILE A 291 -12.62 -8.42 2.59
C ILE A 291 -14.08 -8.53 3.07
N PRO A 292 -14.82 -9.58 2.66
CA PRO A 292 -16.18 -9.78 3.17
C PRO A 292 -16.14 -9.90 4.70
N SER A 293 -17.02 -9.19 5.38
CA SER A 293 -17.15 -9.30 6.83
C SER A 293 -17.82 -10.60 7.21
N GLU A 294 -17.50 -11.14 8.40
CA GLU A 294 -18.35 -12.14 9.06
C GLU A 294 -19.73 -11.53 9.36
N THR A 295 -20.64 -12.35 9.86
CA THR A 295 -21.99 -11.91 10.23
C THR A 295 -21.95 -10.73 11.21
N GLU A 296 -23.01 -9.95 11.29
CA GLU A 296 -23.05 -8.75 12.14
C GLU A 296 -22.78 -9.08 13.61
N TRP A 297 -21.93 -8.29 14.23
CA TRP A 297 -21.53 -8.47 15.63
C TRP A 297 -22.67 -8.17 16.61
N ARG A 298 -23.58 -7.27 16.25
CA ARG A 298 -24.78 -6.93 17.02
C ARG A 298 -25.97 -6.76 16.11
N ILE A 299 -27.04 -7.50 16.36
CA ILE A 299 -28.31 -7.40 15.66
C ILE A 299 -29.33 -6.76 16.62
N LYS A 300 -29.74 -5.55 16.33
CA LYS A 300 -30.61 -4.74 17.24
C LYS A 300 -31.97 -5.37 17.49
N ASP A 301 -32.50 -6.10 16.51
CA ASP A 301 -33.84 -6.67 16.55
C ASP A 301 -33.89 -8.09 17.14
N CYS A 302 -32.72 -8.70 17.42
CA CYS A 302 -32.59 -10.07 17.92
C CYS A 302 -31.62 -10.13 19.12
N LEU A 303 -31.85 -9.28 20.11
CA LEU A 303 -31.12 -9.33 21.38
C LEU A 303 -31.68 -10.47 22.24
N PRO A 304 -30.84 -11.37 22.77
CA PRO A 304 -31.29 -12.37 23.73
C PRO A 304 -31.64 -11.71 25.07
N ASP A 305 -32.44 -12.36 25.87
CA ASP A 305 -32.71 -11.91 27.24
C ASP A 305 -31.43 -11.68 28.03
N ALA A 306 -31.44 -10.70 28.93
CA ALA A 306 -30.24 -10.30 29.70
C ALA A 306 -29.59 -11.50 30.46
N ASN A 307 -30.42 -12.44 30.87
CA ASN A 307 -30.00 -13.65 31.61
C ASN A 307 -29.83 -14.90 30.72
N TRP A 308 -29.97 -14.78 29.41
CA TRP A 308 -29.72 -15.88 28.49
C TRP A 308 -28.22 -16.21 28.41
N PRO A 309 -27.83 -17.52 28.41
CA PRO A 309 -28.65 -18.74 28.64
C PRO A 309 -28.99 -18.92 30.13
N THR A 310 -30.20 -19.41 30.43
CA THR A 310 -30.67 -19.60 31.82
C THR A 310 -30.42 -21.03 32.34
N LYS A 311 -30.65 -22.03 31.49
CA LYS A 311 -30.48 -23.47 31.83
C LYS A 311 -29.26 -24.05 31.14
N GLY A 312 -28.96 -23.58 29.91
CA GLY A 312 -27.88 -24.09 29.09
C GLY A 312 -28.24 -25.40 28.35
N ASP A 313 -29.53 -25.63 28.06
CA ASP A 313 -29.97 -26.77 27.26
C ASP A 313 -29.58 -26.55 25.79
N ILE A 314 -28.87 -27.50 25.19
CA ILE A 314 -28.38 -27.39 23.81
C ILE A 314 -29.03 -28.46 22.93
N ASN A 315 -29.67 -28.02 21.85
CA ASN A 315 -30.26 -28.90 20.85
C ASN A 315 -29.61 -28.66 19.49
N ILE A 316 -28.90 -29.63 18.99
CA ILE A 316 -28.32 -29.65 17.66
C ILE A 316 -29.24 -30.47 16.74
N ILE A 317 -29.66 -29.92 15.64
CA ILE A 317 -30.61 -30.52 14.70
C ILE A 317 -30.02 -30.57 13.31
N ASP A 318 -29.71 -31.76 12.80
CA ASP A 318 -29.16 -32.04 11.45
C ASP A 318 -28.02 -31.11 11.05
N LEU A 319 -27.09 -30.87 11.99
CA LEU A 319 -26.01 -29.89 11.78
C LEU A 319 -25.02 -30.39 10.72
N LYS A 320 -24.96 -29.65 9.61
CA LYS A 320 -23.98 -29.86 8.53
C LYS A 320 -23.07 -28.65 8.40
N VAL A 321 -21.76 -28.87 8.40
CA VAL A 321 -20.77 -27.82 8.35
C VAL A 321 -19.72 -28.12 7.28
N ARG A 322 -19.37 -27.11 6.50
CA ARG A 322 -18.23 -27.09 5.58
C ARG A 322 -17.47 -25.77 5.73
N TYR A 323 -16.17 -25.81 5.54
CA TYR A 323 -15.36 -24.59 5.61
C TYR A 323 -15.55 -23.64 4.43
N ARG A 324 -15.93 -24.16 3.26
CA ARG A 324 -16.19 -23.40 2.04
C ARG A 324 -17.27 -24.08 1.20
N HIS A 325 -17.97 -23.32 0.38
CA HIS A 325 -19.04 -23.86 -0.48
C HIS A 325 -18.59 -25.03 -1.37
N ASN A 326 -17.33 -25.03 -1.82
CA ASN A 326 -16.79 -26.04 -2.72
C ASN A 326 -16.03 -27.18 -2.00
N THR A 327 -16.02 -27.20 -0.66
CA THR A 327 -15.37 -28.29 0.11
C THR A 327 -16.40 -29.32 0.57
N PRO A 328 -15.97 -30.59 0.77
CA PRO A 328 -16.86 -31.61 1.31
C PRO A 328 -17.32 -31.23 2.74
N LEU A 329 -18.47 -31.77 3.14
CA LEU A 329 -19.00 -31.64 4.49
C LEU A 329 -18.05 -32.28 5.50
N VAL A 330 -17.67 -31.51 6.53
CA VAL A 330 -16.89 -31.98 7.67
C VAL A 330 -17.82 -32.57 8.72
N LEU A 331 -18.90 -31.86 9.07
CA LEU A 331 -20.02 -32.42 9.86
C LEU A 331 -21.13 -32.77 8.89
N LYS A 332 -21.64 -34.04 9.04
CA LYS A 332 -22.52 -34.67 8.04
C LYS A 332 -23.94 -34.94 8.58
N GLY A 333 -24.47 -34.01 9.38
CA GLY A 333 -25.81 -34.15 9.98
C GLY A 333 -25.75 -34.70 11.40
N ILE A 334 -25.27 -33.86 12.34
CA ILE A 334 -25.26 -34.20 13.77
C ILE A 334 -26.60 -33.77 14.38
N THR A 335 -27.25 -34.72 15.07
CA THR A 335 -28.45 -34.45 15.88
C THR A 335 -28.20 -34.97 17.28
N ILE A 336 -28.21 -34.05 18.26
CA ILE A 336 -27.96 -34.39 19.68
C ILE A 336 -28.66 -33.37 20.59
N SER A 337 -29.16 -33.83 21.72
CA SER A 337 -29.68 -32.97 22.79
C SER A 337 -28.81 -33.13 24.04
N ILE A 338 -28.40 -32.03 24.63
CA ILE A 338 -27.56 -31.93 25.81
C ILE A 338 -28.34 -31.11 26.84
N LEU A 339 -28.49 -31.63 28.04
CA LEU A 339 -29.18 -30.94 29.12
C LEU A 339 -28.24 -29.99 29.84
N GLY A 340 -28.80 -28.92 30.39
CA GLY A 340 -28.03 -27.94 31.15
C GLY A 340 -27.28 -28.58 32.33
N GLY A 341 -26.03 -28.17 32.51
CA GLY A 341 -25.15 -28.69 33.57
C GLY A 341 -24.46 -30.02 33.26
N GLU A 342 -24.76 -30.67 32.14
CA GLU A 342 -24.08 -31.90 31.73
C GLU A 342 -22.64 -31.69 31.31
N LYS A 343 -21.77 -32.63 31.63
CA LYS A 343 -20.40 -32.73 31.11
C LYS A 343 -20.34 -33.71 29.96
N VAL A 344 -20.12 -33.23 28.77
CA VAL A 344 -20.11 -34.02 27.54
C VAL A 344 -18.69 -34.22 27.01
N GLY A 345 -18.32 -35.50 26.84
CA GLY A 345 -17.06 -35.89 26.20
C GLY A 345 -17.24 -36.12 24.69
N VAL A 346 -16.49 -35.42 23.86
CA VAL A 346 -16.48 -35.61 22.39
C VAL A 346 -15.23 -36.39 21.99
N VAL A 347 -15.40 -37.65 21.58
CA VAL A 347 -14.31 -38.56 21.23
C VAL A 347 -14.31 -38.85 19.73
N GLY A 348 -13.14 -38.90 19.12
CA GLY A 348 -12.99 -39.22 17.70
C GLY A 348 -11.55 -39.13 17.23
N ARG A 349 -11.26 -39.65 16.05
CA ARG A 349 -9.94 -39.61 15.42
C ARG A 349 -9.57 -38.16 15.04
N THR A 350 -8.27 -37.90 14.84
CA THR A 350 -7.81 -36.61 14.28
C THR A 350 -8.47 -36.39 12.92
N GLY A 351 -9.00 -35.20 12.68
CA GLY A 351 -9.73 -34.86 11.43
C GLY A 351 -11.22 -35.29 11.43
N SER A 352 -11.77 -35.85 12.52
CA SER A 352 -13.20 -36.26 12.59
C SER A 352 -14.18 -35.10 12.77
N GLY A 353 -13.72 -33.86 12.86
CA GLY A 353 -14.59 -32.68 12.99
C GLY A 353 -14.84 -32.19 14.44
N LYS A 354 -14.12 -32.71 15.45
CA LYS A 354 -14.28 -32.27 16.86
C LYS A 354 -14.11 -30.76 17.04
N SER A 355 -13.01 -30.21 16.52
CA SER A 355 -12.73 -28.77 16.57
C SER A 355 -13.72 -27.96 15.71
N THR A 356 -14.20 -28.56 14.61
CA THR A 356 -15.21 -27.91 13.74
C THR A 356 -16.54 -27.75 14.47
N LEU A 357 -16.92 -28.71 15.35
CA LEU A 357 -18.10 -28.57 16.16
C LEU A 357 -18.01 -27.37 17.11
N ILE A 358 -16.86 -27.22 17.78
CA ILE A 358 -16.61 -26.04 18.65
C ILE A 358 -16.65 -24.75 17.84
N GLN A 359 -16.01 -24.74 16.67
CA GLN A 359 -16.04 -23.56 15.78
C GLN A 359 -17.46 -23.20 15.33
N ALA A 360 -18.33 -24.19 15.12
CA ALA A 360 -19.74 -23.97 14.80
C ALA A 360 -20.52 -23.34 15.96
N PHE A 361 -20.25 -23.73 17.21
CA PHE A 361 -20.85 -23.09 18.40
C PHE A 361 -20.51 -21.61 18.50
N PHE A 362 -19.26 -21.25 18.24
CA PHE A 362 -18.81 -19.86 18.24
C PHE A 362 -19.14 -19.12 16.94
N ARG A 363 -19.79 -19.80 15.99
CA ARG A 363 -20.03 -19.26 14.63
C ARG A 363 -18.76 -18.69 13.99
N MET A 364 -17.61 -19.34 14.24
CA MET A 364 -16.39 -19.11 13.48
C MET A 364 -16.50 -19.69 12.06
N VAL A 365 -17.28 -20.76 11.93
CA VAL A 365 -17.72 -21.36 10.68
C VAL A 365 -19.24 -21.47 10.75
N GLU A 366 -19.92 -20.84 9.80
CA GLU A 366 -21.39 -20.87 9.75
C GLU A 366 -21.91 -22.25 9.33
N PRO A 367 -22.98 -22.76 9.94
CA PRO A 367 -23.65 -23.97 9.51
C PRO A 367 -24.09 -23.88 8.04
N SER A 368 -23.85 -24.95 7.28
CA SER A 368 -24.34 -25.02 5.89
C SER A 368 -25.81 -25.42 5.84
N GLU A 369 -26.21 -26.31 6.75
CA GLU A 369 -27.58 -26.77 6.94
C GLU A 369 -27.76 -27.15 8.41
N GLY A 370 -29.01 -27.26 8.88
CA GLY A 370 -29.34 -27.54 10.27
C GLY A 370 -29.21 -26.30 11.15
N LYS A 371 -29.37 -26.48 12.45
CA LYS A 371 -29.32 -25.40 13.43
C LYS A 371 -28.83 -25.90 14.82
N ILE A 372 -28.34 -24.93 15.57
CA ILE A 372 -27.97 -25.12 17.01
C ILE A 372 -28.89 -24.19 17.80
N VAL A 373 -29.64 -24.75 18.72
CA VAL A 373 -30.60 -24.04 19.57
C VAL A 373 -30.15 -24.16 21.01
N ILE A 374 -30.02 -23.03 21.71
CA ILE A 374 -29.64 -22.94 23.11
C ILE A 374 -30.75 -22.26 23.89
N ASP A 375 -31.31 -22.94 24.87
CA ASP A 375 -32.48 -22.50 25.65
C ASP A 375 -33.62 -21.97 24.78
N GLY A 376 -33.90 -22.65 23.66
CA GLY A 376 -34.96 -22.28 22.72
C GLY A 376 -34.59 -21.22 21.68
N VAL A 377 -33.41 -20.59 21.76
CA VAL A 377 -32.95 -19.58 20.83
C VAL A 377 -31.98 -20.19 19.81
N ASP A 378 -32.23 -19.96 18.53
CA ASP A 378 -31.28 -20.35 17.47
C ASP A 378 -30.08 -19.40 17.46
N ILE A 379 -28.89 -19.93 17.63
CA ILE A 379 -27.66 -19.12 17.71
C ILE A 379 -27.39 -18.35 16.40
N CYS A 380 -27.90 -18.82 15.26
CA CYS A 380 -27.70 -18.17 13.96
C CYS A 380 -28.49 -16.84 13.83
N THR A 381 -29.50 -16.62 14.68
CA THR A 381 -30.26 -15.37 14.71
C THR A 381 -29.64 -14.27 15.57
N LEU A 382 -28.68 -14.63 16.43
CA LEU A 382 -28.03 -13.71 17.36
C LEU A 382 -26.86 -12.97 16.73
N GLY A 383 -26.55 -11.78 17.25
CA GLY A 383 -25.30 -11.08 16.94
C GLY A 383 -24.08 -11.84 17.50
N LEU A 384 -22.97 -11.84 16.78
CA LEU A 384 -21.78 -12.60 17.17
C LEU A 384 -21.20 -12.18 18.52
N HIS A 385 -21.25 -10.89 18.84
CA HIS A 385 -20.76 -10.39 20.12
C HIS A 385 -21.64 -10.87 21.28
N ASP A 386 -22.96 -10.86 21.10
CA ASP A 386 -23.92 -11.26 22.11
C ASP A 386 -23.84 -12.79 22.37
N LEU A 387 -23.60 -13.57 21.31
CA LEU A 387 -23.37 -15.00 21.39
C LEU A 387 -22.02 -15.34 22.08
N ARG A 388 -20.91 -14.82 21.52
CA ARG A 388 -19.55 -15.17 21.97
C ARG A 388 -19.25 -14.71 23.38
N SER A 389 -19.91 -13.65 23.88
CA SER A 389 -19.74 -13.17 25.25
C SER A 389 -20.31 -14.11 26.31
N ARG A 390 -21.14 -15.09 25.91
CA ARG A 390 -21.76 -16.06 26.80
C ARG A 390 -21.01 -17.40 26.86
N PHE A 391 -20.00 -17.59 25.99
CA PHE A 391 -19.19 -18.78 25.93
C PHE A 391 -17.80 -18.56 26.51
N GLY A 392 -17.29 -19.57 27.22
CA GLY A 392 -15.87 -19.65 27.57
C GLY A 392 -15.21 -20.75 26.73
N ILE A 393 -13.99 -20.50 26.25
CA ILE A 393 -13.17 -21.46 25.53
C ILE A 393 -11.76 -21.54 26.10
N ILE A 394 -11.25 -22.76 26.21
CA ILE A 394 -9.83 -23.01 26.46
C ILE A 394 -9.27 -23.58 25.17
N PRO A 395 -8.50 -22.78 24.40
CA PRO A 395 -7.94 -23.24 23.12
C PRO A 395 -6.84 -24.26 23.35
N GLN A 396 -6.61 -25.14 22.36
CA GLN A 396 -5.54 -26.13 22.38
C GLN A 396 -4.15 -25.49 22.41
N GLU A 397 -3.97 -24.39 21.69
CA GLU A 397 -2.75 -23.59 21.66
C GLU A 397 -3.09 -22.17 22.15
N PRO A 398 -2.90 -21.86 23.45
CA PRO A 398 -3.16 -20.54 23.97
C PRO A 398 -2.11 -19.56 23.46
N VAL A 399 -2.55 -18.42 22.97
CA VAL A 399 -1.68 -17.32 22.53
C VAL A 399 -1.59 -16.29 23.66
N LEU A 400 -0.37 -16.00 24.10
CA LEU A 400 -0.10 -14.90 25.02
C LEU A 400 0.17 -13.63 24.22
N PHE A 401 -0.51 -12.55 24.58
CA PHE A 401 -0.29 -11.23 24.01
C PHE A 401 0.88 -10.53 24.73
N GLU A 402 1.57 -9.67 24.02
CA GLU A 402 2.62 -8.83 24.61
C GLU A 402 2.01 -7.91 25.69
N GLY A 403 2.60 -7.95 26.88
CA GLY A 403 2.11 -7.20 28.02
C GLY A 403 2.40 -7.90 29.35
N THR A 404 1.64 -7.57 30.39
CA THR A 404 1.76 -8.18 31.71
C THR A 404 0.94 -9.47 31.80
N ILE A 405 1.24 -10.31 32.81
CA ILE A 405 0.42 -11.48 33.14
C ILE A 405 -1.03 -11.05 33.42
N ARG A 406 -1.20 -9.94 34.17
CA ARG A 406 -2.51 -9.39 34.46
C ARG A 406 -3.32 -9.04 33.19
N SER A 407 -2.70 -8.34 32.21
CA SER A 407 -3.37 -7.96 30.97
C SER A 407 -3.73 -9.16 30.10
N ASN A 408 -3.03 -10.28 30.24
CA ASN A 408 -3.37 -11.54 29.55
C ASN A 408 -4.48 -12.32 30.25
N ILE A 409 -4.63 -12.20 31.58
CA ILE A 409 -5.68 -12.87 32.35
C ILE A 409 -6.98 -12.09 32.30
N ASP A 410 -6.92 -10.78 32.48
CA ASP A 410 -8.08 -9.88 32.47
C ASP A 410 -7.86 -8.71 31.51
N PRO A 411 -7.96 -8.96 30.18
CA PRO A 411 -7.73 -7.92 29.17
C PRO A 411 -8.80 -6.82 29.18
N LEU A 412 -9.92 -7.01 29.88
CA LEU A 412 -11.02 -6.05 29.98
C LEU A 412 -11.04 -5.30 31.32
N GLU A 413 -10.10 -5.58 32.20
CA GLU A 413 -9.96 -4.99 33.53
C GLU A 413 -11.27 -5.05 34.37
N LYS A 414 -11.95 -6.20 34.32
CA LYS A 414 -13.24 -6.41 34.98
C LYS A 414 -13.13 -6.89 36.42
N TYR A 415 -12.00 -7.47 36.79
CA TYR A 415 -11.79 -8.13 38.07
C TYR A 415 -10.71 -7.44 38.90
N SER A 416 -10.85 -7.46 40.23
CA SER A 416 -9.83 -6.98 41.16
C SER A 416 -8.67 -7.96 41.26
N ASP A 417 -7.51 -7.50 41.75
CA ASP A 417 -6.34 -8.38 41.96
C ASP A 417 -6.63 -9.47 42.97
N GLU A 418 -7.44 -9.16 44.01
CA GLU A 418 -7.85 -10.11 45.03
C GLU A 418 -8.67 -11.29 44.43
N GLU A 419 -9.60 -10.96 43.55
CA GLU A 419 -10.42 -12.00 42.87
C GLU A 419 -9.55 -12.87 41.95
N ILE A 420 -8.62 -12.28 41.21
CA ILE A 420 -7.70 -13.03 40.38
C ILE A 420 -6.82 -13.96 41.22
N TRP A 421 -6.26 -13.49 42.34
CA TRP A 421 -5.45 -14.28 43.24
C TRP A 421 -6.25 -15.38 43.93
N GLN A 422 -7.53 -15.18 44.25
CA GLN A 422 -8.39 -16.20 44.77
C GLN A 422 -8.53 -17.40 43.81
N VAL A 423 -8.71 -17.12 42.52
CA VAL A 423 -8.82 -18.17 41.50
C VAL A 423 -7.52 -18.96 41.37
N PHE A 424 -6.35 -18.28 41.37
CA PHE A 424 -5.05 -18.98 41.36
C PHE A 424 -4.83 -19.85 42.58
N ASN A 425 -5.17 -19.39 43.77
CA ASN A 425 -5.04 -20.15 45.01
C ASN A 425 -5.97 -21.37 45.03
N GLN A 426 -7.18 -21.27 44.46
CA GLN A 426 -8.10 -22.39 44.34
C GLN A 426 -7.62 -23.47 43.37
N GLN A 427 -6.81 -23.11 42.39
CA GLN A 427 -6.27 -24.07 41.40
C GLN A 427 -4.94 -24.69 41.82
N GLN A 428 -4.39 -24.35 43.00
CA GLN A 428 -3.11 -24.90 43.54
C GLN A 428 -1.92 -24.68 42.54
N VAL A 429 -1.92 -23.62 41.82
CA VAL A 429 -0.82 -23.23 40.92
C VAL A 429 0.11 -22.22 41.58
#